data_ea2fca31cee0af5429d1133db17e2264
#
_entry.id   ea2fca31cee0af5429d1133db17e2264
#
_cell.length_a   1.000
_cell.length_b   1.000
_cell.length_c   1.000
_cell.angle_alpha   90.00
_cell.angle_beta   90.00
_cell.angle_gamma   90.00
#
_symmetry.space_group_name_H-M   'P 1'
#
loop_
_entity.id
_entity.type
_entity.pdbx_description
1 polymer ?
#
loop_
_entity_poly.entity_id
_entity_poly.type
_entity_poly.pdbx_seq_one_letter_code
_entity_poly.pdbx_strand_id
1 'polypeptide(L)'
;MTPREIQAAVYAAAGARDWDKVESLLHEDFVLYEADCLPFAGEWRGKDALQRCAAAMYGTWAAAKVDIHDITGGDAHAVTVLTLTMTPKDGSEPFSQTVCEMGEFQDGKMKSLRIHYFDAAEVAARA
;
A
#
# COMPACT_ATOMS: atom_id res chain seq x y z
N MET A 1 8.93 18.56 3.11
CA MET A 1 8.90 17.59 1.99
C MET A 1 7.58 17.73 1.23
N THR A 2 7.62 17.54 -0.08
CA THR A 2 6.42 17.49 -0.92
C THR A 2 5.66 16.17 -0.69
N PRO A 3 4.37 16.09 -1.06
CA PRO A 3 3.64 14.82 -1.01
C PRO A 3 4.36 13.66 -1.68
N ARG A 4 4.95 13.90 -2.86
CA ARG A 4 5.73 12.89 -3.57
C ARG A 4 6.93 12.42 -2.74
N GLU A 5 7.65 13.32 -2.13
CA GLU A 5 8.83 13.00 -1.31
C GLU A 5 8.44 12.22 -0.05
N ILE A 6 7.34 12.61 0.61
CA ILE A 6 6.84 11.90 1.79
C ILE A 6 6.42 10.47 1.39
N GLN A 7 5.68 10.32 0.30
CA GLN A 7 5.24 9.00 -0.16
C GLN A 7 6.42 8.10 -0.50
N ALA A 8 7.42 8.63 -1.20
CA ALA A 8 8.65 7.88 -1.48
C ALA A 8 9.37 7.45 -0.20
N ALA A 9 9.44 8.34 0.80
CA ALA A 9 10.06 8.04 2.09
C ALA A 9 9.30 6.94 2.85
N VAL A 10 7.96 6.93 2.77
CA VAL A 10 7.13 5.88 3.39
C VAL A 10 7.46 4.51 2.78
N TYR A 11 7.54 4.42 1.44
CA TYR A 11 7.88 3.15 0.78
C TYR A 11 9.30 2.69 1.13
N ALA A 12 10.26 3.60 1.14
CA ALA A 12 11.65 3.27 1.47
C ALA A 12 11.75 2.73 2.91
N ALA A 13 11.08 3.37 3.86
CA ALA A 13 11.08 2.94 5.26
C ALA A 13 10.35 1.60 5.43
N ALA A 14 9.19 1.42 4.79
CA ALA A 14 8.43 0.16 4.85
C ALA A 14 9.23 -0.99 4.22
N GLY A 15 9.90 -0.76 3.10
CA GLY A 15 10.76 -1.75 2.46
C GLY A 15 11.94 -2.15 3.31
N ALA A 16 12.48 -1.24 4.11
CA ALA A 16 13.54 -1.50 5.08
C ALA A 16 13.03 -2.07 6.40
N ARG A 17 11.70 -2.22 6.56
CA ARG A 17 11.06 -2.64 7.79
C ARG A 17 11.34 -1.70 8.96
N ASP A 18 11.59 -0.45 8.68
CA ASP A 18 11.79 0.61 9.67
C ASP A 18 10.44 1.23 10.02
N TRP A 19 9.67 0.54 10.84
CA TRP A 19 8.31 0.93 11.17
C TRP A 19 8.24 2.20 12.03
N ASP A 20 9.25 2.47 12.84
CA ASP A 20 9.33 3.72 13.58
C ASP A 20 9.43 4.91 12.62
N LYS A 21 10.22 4.76 11.57
CA LYS A 21 10.34 5.79 10.54
C LYS A 21 9.02 5.96 9.77
N VAL A 22 8.35 4.86 9.42
CA VAL A 22 7.03 4.90 8.79
C VAL A 22 6.08 5.71 9.66
N GLU A 23 5.96 5.37 10.94
CA GLU A 23 5.04 6.06 11.85
C GLU A 23 5.35 7.55 11.97
N SER A 24 6.62 7.92 11.90
CA SER A 24 7.04 9.34 11.94
C SER A 24 6.56 10.14 10.72
N LEU A 25 6.22 9.48 9.63
CA LEU A 25 5.76 10.09 8.37
C LEU A 25 4.23 10.09 8.26
N LEU A 26 3.52 9.38 9.13
CA LEU A 26 2.06 9.25 9.09
C LEU A 26 1.40 10.25 10.03
N HIS A 27 0.24 10.78 9.60
CA HIS A 27 -0.62 11.61 10.43
C HIS A 27 -1.23 10.76 11.55
N GLU A 28 -1.58 11.39 12.69
CA GLU A 28 -2.21 10.71 13.82
C GLU A 28 -3.52 10.01 13.43
N ASP A 29 -4.26 10.58 12.48
CA ASP A 29 -5.54 10.06 12.00
C ASP A 29 -5.38 9.21 10.74
N PHE A 30 -4.21 8.64 10.51
CA PHE A 30 -3.92 7.86 9.30
C PHE A 30 -4.92 6.72 9.11
N VAL A 31 -5.40 6.58 7.86
CA VAL A 31 -6.24 5.47 7.43
C VAL A 31 -5.71 4.91 6.12
N LEU A 32 -5.56 3.59 6.07
CA LEU A 32 -5.30 2.86 4.83
C LEU A 32 -6.61 2.21 4.38
N TYR A 33 -6.95 2.35 3.10
CA TYR A 33 -8.17 1.79 2.52
C TYR A 33 -7.82 0.70 1.52
N GLU A 34 -8.34 -0.50 1.78
CA GLU A 34 -8.26 -1.64 0.87
C GLU A 34 -9.64 -1.99 0.34
N ALA A 35 -9.71 -2.61 -0.84
CA ALA A 35 -10.98 -2.98 -1.45
C ALA A 35 -11.76 -3.99 -0.60
N ASP A 36 -13.08 -3.81 -0.53
CA ASP A 36 -13.97 -4.58 0.36
C ASP A 36 -14.02 -6.08 0.04
N CYS A 37 -13.67 -6.48 -1.18
CA CYS A 37 -13.70 -7.89 -1.59
C CYS A 37 -12.45 -8.68 -1.19
N LEU A 38 -11.41 -8.02 -0.67
CA LEU A 38 -10.13 -8.66 -0.34
C LEU A 38 -10.15 -9.28 1.06
N PRO A 39 -9.32 -10.32 1.31
CA PRO A 39 -9.18 -10.88 2.68
C PRO A 39 -8.66 -9.86 3.69
N PHE A 40 -7.90 -8.85 3.23
CA PHE A 40 -7.38 -7.75 4.03
C PHE A 40 -8.13 -6.44 3.74
N ALA A 41 -9.47 -6.54 3.66
CA ALA A 41 -10.38 -5.49 3.23
C ALA A 41 -10.53 -4.34 4.23
N GLY A 42 -11.04 -3.23 3.73
CA GLY A 42 -11.64 -2.18 4.54
C GLY A 42 -10.68 -1.10 5.00
N GLU A 43 -11.02 -0.50 6.13
CA GLU A 43 -10.29 0.61 6.70
C GLU A 43 -9.34 0.13 7.81
N TRP A 44 -8.07 0.43 7.64
CA TRP A 44 -7.04 0.13 8.63
C TRP A 44 -6.61 1.47 9.25
N ARG A 45 -6.88 1.66 10.53
CA ARG A 45 -6.70 2.95 11.21
C ARG A 45 -5.53 2.95 12.18
N GLY A 46 -4.85 4.10 12.26
CA GLY A 46 -3.77 4.36 13.19
C GLY A 46 -2.41 4.32 12.55
N LYS A 47 -1.39 4.75 13.29
CA LYS A 47 -0.02 4.85 12.76
C LYS A 47 0.61 3.49 12.46
N ASP A 48 0.12 2.42 13.08
CA ASP A 48 0.59 1.06 12.84
C ASP A 48 -0.21 0.34 11.74
N ALA A 49 -1.20 1.02 11.14
CA ALA A 49 -2.11 0.43 10.16
C ALA A 49 -1.37 -0.12 8.94
N LEU A 50 -0.37 0.60 8.44
CA LEU A 50 0.40 0.15 7.27
C LEU A 50 1.16 -1.15 7.57
N GLN A 51 1.77 -1.25 8.75
CA GLN A 51 2.47 -2.46 9.18
C GLN A 51 1.50 -3.64 9.32
N ARG A 52 0.35 -3.42 9.94
CA ARG A 52 -0.66 -4.48 10.15
C ARG A 52 -1.26 -4.96 8.84
N CYS A 53 -1.60 -4.04 7.94
CA CYS A 53 -2.15 -4.38 6.63
C CYS A 53 -1.11 -5.09 5.76
N ALA A 54 0.14 -4.63 5.77
CA ALA A 54 1.23 -5.28 5.04
C ALA A 54 1.41 -6.73 5.50
N ALA A 55 1.38 -6.98 6.82
CA ALA A 55 1.48 -8.33 7.35
C ALA A 55 0.32 -9.22 6.86
N ALA A 56 -0.90 -8.69 6.84
CA ALA A 56 -2.07 -9.43 6.34
C ALA A 56 -1.97 -9.73 4.84
N MET A 57 -1.55 -8.75 4.05
CA MET A 57 -1.39 -8.89 2.61
C MET A 57 -0.30 -9.93 2.28
N TYR A 58 0.88 -9.80 2.86
CA TYR A 58 1.95 -10.78 2.64
C TYR A 58 1.60 -12.16 3.20
N GLY A 59 0.81 -12.23 4.27
CA GLY A 59 0.32 -13.49 4.81
C GLY A 59 -0.71 -14.20 3.94
N THR A 60 -1.35 -13.49 3.02
CA THR A 60 -2.33 -14.04 2.08
C THR A 60 -1.68 -14.86 0.96
N TRP A 61 -0.45 -14.52 0.58
CA TRP A 61 0.24 -15.08 -0.59
C TRP A 61 1.44 -15.92 -0.18
N ALA A 62 1.81 -16.91 -1.00
CA ALA A 62 3.06 -17.64 -0.83
C ALA A 62 4.25 -16.70 -1.05
N ALA A 63 4.12 -15.75 -1.98
CA ALA A 63 5.08 -14.69 -2.22
C ALA A 63 4.38 -13.49 -2.84
N ALA A 64 4.87 -12.29 -2.56
CA ALA A 64 4.40 -11.07 -3.19
C ALA A 64 5.59 -10.15 -3.46
N LYS A 65 5.58 -9.51 -4.63
CA LYS A 65 6.64 -8.61 -5.06
C LYS A 65 6.04 -7.30 -5.54
N VAL A 66 6.59 -6.20 -5.08
CA VAL A 66 6.20 -4.84 -5.46
C VAL A 66 7.30 -4.23 -6.32
N ASP A 67 6.95 -3.81 -7.54
CA ASP A 67 7.83 -3.07 -8.44
C ASP A 67 7.25 -1.67 -8.65
N ILE A 68 7.87 -0.67 -8.03
CA ILE A 68 7.45 0.74 -8.16
C ILE A 68 8.03 1.30 -9.45
N HIS A 69 7.15 1.84 -10.31
CA HIS A 69 7.55 2.42 -11.60
C HIS A 69 7.66 3.93 -11.53
N ASP A 70 6.77 4.59 -10.79
CA ASP A 70 6.74 6.04 -10.70
C ASP A 70 5.97 6.48 -9.46
N ILE A 71 6.32 7.65 -8.95
CA ILE A 71 5.56 8.36 -7.93
C ILE A 71 5.38 9.77 -8.44
N THR A 72 4.13 10.18 -8.68
CA THR A 72 3.76 11.53 -9.12
C THR A 72 3.01 12.24 -8.01
N GLY A 73 3.09 13.57 -7.94
CA GLY A 73 2.47 14.31 -6.85
C GLY A 73 2.02 15.70 -7.23
N GLY A 74 0.98 16.14 -6.54
CA GLY A 74 0.46 17.50 -6.56
C GLY A 74 0.66 18.17 -5.21
N ASP A 75 -0.19 19.17 -4.91
CA ASP A 75 -0.06 19.96 -3.68
C ASP A 75 -0.53 19.19 -2.43
N ALA A 76 -1.51 18.30 -2.58
CA ALA A 76 -2.12 17.57 -1.45
C ALA A 76 -2.15 16.06 -1.65
N HIS A 77 -1.79 15.56 -2.82
CA HIS A 77 -1.88 14.14 -3.17
C HIS A 77 -0.61 13.66 -3.86
N ALA A 78 -0.34 12.38 -3.74
CA ALA A 78 0.65 11.69 -4.56
C ALA A 78 0.09 10.33 -4.97
N VAL A 79 0.50 9.85 -6.14
CA VAL A 79 0.07 8.55 -6.66
C VAL A 79 1.31 7.74 -7.01
N THR A 80 1.37 6.53 -6.48
CA THR A 80 2.37 5.54 -6.84
C THR A 80 1.80 4.63 -7.91
N VAL A 81 2.54 4.43 -8.99
CA VAL A 81 2.22 3.45 -10.03
C VAL A 81 3.17 2.27 -9.82
N LEU A 82 2.61 1.10 -9.58
CA LEU A 82 3.40 -0.09 -9.33
C LEU A 82 2.81 -1.34 -9.99
N THR A 83 3.62 -2.37 -10.12
CA THR A 83 3.17 -3.72 -10.45
C THR A 83 3.29 -4.57 -9.19
N LEU A 84 2.20 -5.21 -8.82
CA LEU A 84 2.17 -6.18 -7.74
C LEU A 84 2.10 -7.58 -8.35
N THR A 85 3.07 -8.43 -8.04
CA THR A 85 3.10 -9.83 -8.47
C THR A 85 2.84 -10.71 -7.27
N MET A 86 1.82 -11.55 -7.36
CA MET A 86 1.36 -12.40 -6.27
C MET A 86 1.43 -13.87 -6.66
N THR A 87 1.94 -14.70 -5.76
CA THR A 87 1.98 -16.14 -5.94
C THR A 87 0.96 -16.77 -4.99
N PRO A 88 -0.12 -17.40 -5.51
CA PRO A 88 -1.11 -18.05 -4.66
C PRO A 88 -0.55 -19.20 -3.84
N LYS A 89 -1.12 -19.44 -2.65
CA LYS A 89 -0.68 -20.53 -1.76
C LYS A 89 -1.10 -21.92 -2.25
N ASP A 90 -2.05 -21.99 -3.18
CA ASP A 90 -2.57 -23.26 -3.71
C ASP A 90 -1.67 -23.87 -4.81
N GLY A 91 -0.53 -23.24 -5.11
CA GLY A 91 0.41 -23.72 -6.12
C GLY A 91 0.09 -23.27 -7.54
N SER A 92 -0.96 -22.47 -7.74
CA SER A 92 -1.24 -21.91 -9.05
C SER A 92 -0.20 -20.87 -9.47
N GLU A 93 -0.18 -20.54 -10.76
CA GLU A 93 0.83 -19.63 -11.33
C GLU A 93 0.77 -18.24 -10.72
N PRO A 94 1.91 -17.58 -10.56
CA PRO A 94 1.95 -16.17 -10.19
C PRO A 94 1.19 -15.32 -11.20
N PHE A 95 0.60 -14.24 -10.72
CA PHE A 95 -0.08 -13.26 -11.57
C PHE A 95 0.26 -11.85 -11.11
N SER A 96 0.16 -10.91 -12.04
CA SER A 96 0.52 -9.52 -11.78
C SER A 96 -0.63 -8.59 -12.10
N GLN A 97 -0.69 -7.49 -11.36
CA GLN A 97 -1.60 -6.38 -11.65
C GLN A 97 -0.89 -5.05 -11.56
N THR A 98 -1.35 -4.08 -12.33
CA THR A 98 -1.05 -2.68 -12.10
C THR A 98 -1.87 -2.22 -10.90
N VAL A 99 -1.20 -1.55 -9.96
CA VAL A 99 -1.83 -1.00 -8.77
C VAL A 99 -1.43 0.48 -8.69
N CYS A 100 -2.40 1.33 -8.40
CA CYS A 100 -2.14 2.74 -8.08
C CYS A 100 -2.48 2.97 -6.61
N GLU A 101 -1.54 3.57 -5.88
CA GLU A 101 -1.73 3.87 -4.47
C GLU A 101 -1.77 5.39 -4.31
N MET A 102 -2.91 5.91 -3.89
CA MET A 102 -3.13 7.34 -3.76
C MET A 102 -2.96 7.77 -2.30
N GLY A 103 -1.95 8.59 -2.04
CA GLY A 103 -1.73 9.23 -0.76
C GLY A 103 -2.41 10.59 -0.68
N GLU A 104 -3.01 10.88 0.45
CA GLU A 104 -3.52 12.19 0.82
C GLU A 104 -2.69 12.74 1.96
N PHE A 105 -2.34 14.02 1.93
CA PHE A 105 -1.39 14.63 2.87
C PHE A 105 -2.00 15.82 3.58
N GLN A 106 -1.71 15.93 4.88
CA GLN A 106 -2.12 17.06 5.72
C GLN A 106 -1.05 17.31 6.77
N ASP A 107 -0.73 18.58 7.01
CA ASP A 107 0.25 18.99 8.02
C ASP A 107 1.63 18.32 7.83
N GLY A 108 2.04 18.13 6.58
CA GLY A 108 3.33 17.53 6.26
C GLY A 108 3.41 16.03 6.52
N LYS A 109 2.28 15.36 6.67
CA LYS A 109 2.18 13.93 6.96
C LYS A 109 1.24 13.24 5.98
N MET A 110 1.44 11.93 5.76
CA MET A 110 0.48 11.13 5.01
C MET A 110 -0.74 10.86 5.88
N LYS A 111 -1.90 11.34 5.46
CA LYS A 111 -3.15 11.19 6.22
C LYS A 111 -3.95 9.97 5.79
N SER A 112 -3.87 9.59 4.54
CA SER A 112 -4.51 8.37 4.05
C SER A 112 -3.74 7.78 2.88
N LEU A 113 -3.95 6.49 2.65
CA LEU A 113 -3.45 5.77 1.49
C LEU A 113 -4.57 4.87 0.99
N ARG A 114 -4.99 5.06 -0.28
CA ARG A 114 -6.02 4.26 -0.95
C ARG A 114 -5.38 3.38 -1.99
N ILE A 115 -5.63 2.08 -1.90
CA ILE A 115 -5.04 1.08 -2.78
C ILE A 115 -6.04 0.75 -3.88
N HIS A 116 -5.69 1.05 -5.13
CA HIS A 116 -6.53 0.80 -6.30
C HIS A 116 -5.90 -0.27 -7.17
N TYR A 117 -6.48 -1.46 -7.16
CA TYR A 117 -6.08 -2.56 -8.04
C TYR A 117 -6.75 -2.39 -9.40
N PHE A 118 -6.08 -2.82 -10.47
CA PHE A 118 -6.72 -2.84 -11.78
C PHE A 118 -7.97 -3.74 -11.78
N ASP A 119 -7.87 -4.92 -11.16
CA ASP A 119 -8.99 -5.85 -11.00
C ASP A 119 -8.95 -6.50 -9.62
N ALA A 120 -9.58 -5.84 -8.65
CA ALA A 120 -9.61 -6.33 -7.27
C ALA A 120 -10.37 -7.66 -7.16
N ALA A 121 -11.36 -7.91 -8.02
CA ALA A 121 -12.12 -9.16 -8.01
C ALA A 121 -11.24 -10.36 -8.38
N GLU A 122 -10.31 -10.20 -9.33
CA GLU A 122 -9.34 -11.24 -9.66
C GLU A 122 -8.43 -11.53 -8.45
N VAL A 123 -7.93 -10.47 -7.80
CA VAL A 123 -7.09 -10.63 -6.62
C VAL A 123 -7.83 -11.42 -5.54
N ALA A 124 -9.09 -11.06 -5.27
CA ALA A 124 -9.92 -11.75 -4.28
C ALA A 124 -10.16 -13.22 -4.66
N ALA A 125 -10.43 -13.49 -5.93
CA ALA A 125 -10.71 -14.85 -6.40
C ALA A 125 -9.50 -15.79 -6.31
N ARG A 126 -8.29 -15.22 -6.34
CA ARG A 126 -7.03 -16.00 -6.34
C ARG A 126 -6.34 -16.02 -4.98
N ALA A 127 -6.91 -15.31 -4.02
CA ALA A 127 -6.40 -15.28 -2.65
C ALA A 127 -6.74 -16.54 -1.84
#